data_d7ddcf5bc52c072fe0443d3344b6009a
#
_entry.id   d7ddcf5bc52c072fe0443d3344b6009a
#
_cell.length_a   1.000
_cell.length_b   1.000
_cell.length_c   1.000
_cell.angle_alpha   90.00
_cell.angle_beta   90.00
_cell.angle_gamma   90.00
#
_symmetry.space_group_name_H-M   'P 1'
#
loop_
_entity.id
_entity.type
_entity.pdbx_description
1 polymer ?
#
loop_
_entity_poly.entity_id
_entity_poly.type
_entity_poly.pdbx_seq_one_letter_code
_entity_poly.pdbx_strand_id
1 'polypeptide(L)'
;MDSRYDQLSPVPPLTAITKNLIILCVAVYFIDFILTHLGVQIQGYYLKELLGLVPSLVKEKGWVWQFATYIFMHGHHLHLLLNMLILWYFGSEIELKLGRKQFLFYFLLCGIGAGLFNYSVNLLFSDVNRLSHPIIGASGAIFGILAAYGIFFAERYFLVFFVFPMKAKYFVLLMALVELVTGVESNASDNIAHFAHIGGMFVGAIYIYLRYIQPKGPKSGQSKRDIEREKLKKQFTLIVNDKGQKEEKGPYWN
;
A
#
# COMPACT_ATOMS: atom_id res chain seq x y z
N MET A 1 28.78 16.00 11.49
CA MET A 1 27.34 15.64 11.42
C MET A 1 27.26 14.34 10.65
N ASP A 2 26.44 13.38 11.10
CA ASP A 2 26.36 12.06 10.44
C ASP A 2 25.65 12.23 9.09
N SER A 3 26.32 11.84 7.99
CA SER A 3 25.81 11.95 6.60
C SER A 3 24.44 11.27 6.37
N ARG A 4 23.99 10.45 7.32
CA ARG A 4 22.67 9.81 7.31
C ARG A 4 21.53 10.81 7.48
N TYR A 5 21.74 11.92 8.19
CA TYR A 5 20.69 12.94 8.39
C TYR A 5 20.45 13.79 7.14
N ASP A 6 21.46 13.95 6.29
CA ASP A 6 21.32 14.67 5.02
C ASP A 6 20.46 13.91 3.99
N GLN A 7 20.18 12.62 4.24
CA GLN A 7 19.37 11.73 3.39
C GLN A 7 17.96 11.49 3.95
N LEU A 8 17.55 12.20 5.01
CA LEU A 8 16.23 12.08 5.57
C LEU A 8 15.18 12.59 4.57
N SER A 9 14.10 11.83 4.46
CA SER A 9 12.96 12.24 3.65
C SER A 9 12.29 13.46 4.30
N PRO A 10 12.11 14.57 3.58
CA PRO A 10 11.31 15.68 4.08
C PRO A 10 9.87 15.22 4.29
N VAL A 11 9.14 15.91 5.19
CA VAL A 11 7.71 15.66 5.37
C VAL A 11 6.99 15.96 4.05
N PRO A 12 6.31 14.98 3.44
CA PRO A 12 5.70 15.17 2.13
C PRO A 12 4.50 16.12 2.21
N PRO A 13 4.24 16.90 1.15
CA PRO A 13 3.02 17.69 1.06
C PRO A 13 1.80 16.75 1.01
N LEU A 14 0.69 17.14 1.62
CA LEU A 14 -0.56 16.38 1.52
C LEU A 14 -1.12 16.46 0.08
N THR A 15 -1.03 15.36 -0.64
CA THR A 15 -1.43 15.26 -2.05
C THR A 15 -2.95 15.07 -2.21
N ALA A 16 -3.46 15.30 -3.43
CA ALA A 16 -4.90 15.44 -3.65
C ALA A 16 -5.70 14.15 -3.38
N ILE A 17 -5.24 13.00 -3.88
CA ILE A 17 -5.96 11.73 -3.67
C ILE A 17 -5.78 11.25 -2.24
N THR A 18 -4.59 11.33 -1.70
CA THR A 18 -4.30 11.02 -0.29
C THR A 18 -5.20 11.84 0.64
N LYS A 19 -5.31 13.16 0.41
CA LYS A 19 -6.23 14.02 1.17
C LYS A 19 -7.68 13.55 1.10
N ASN A 20 -8.17 13.24 -0.11
CA ASN A 20 -9.55 12.82 -0.31
C ASN A 20 -9.84 11.46 0.36
N LEU A 21 -8.90 10.52 0.31
CA LEU A 21 -9.00 9.23 1.01
C LEU A 21 -9.06 9.43 2.53
N ILE A 22 -8.21 10.32 3.08
CA ILE A 22 -8.24 10.67 4.51
C ILE A 22 -9.59 11.27 4.89
N ILE A 23 -10.08 12.25 4.13
CA ILE A 23 -11.38 12.88 4.40
C ILE A 23 -12.49 11.84 4.37
N LEU A 24 -12.48 10.93 3.38
CA LEU A 24 -13.48 9.87 3.26
C LEU A 24 -13.44 8.92 4.48
N CYS A 25 -12.26 8.45 4.89
CA CYS A 25 -12.13 7.59 6.07
C CYS A 25 -12.60 8.28 7.35
N VAL A 26 -12.24 9.55 7.54
CA VAL A 26 -12.67 10.36 8.69
C VAL A 26 -14.19 10.55 8.68
N ALA A 27 -14.77 10.90 7.53
CA ALA A 27 -16.22 11.08 7.41
C ALA A 27 -17.00 9.77 7.71
N VAL A 28 -16.56 8.64 7.11
CA VAL A 28 -17.19 7.33 7.35
C VAL A 28 -17.09 6.94 8.84
N TYR A 29 -15.93 7.18 9.47
CA TYR A 29 -15.73 6.90 10.89
C TYR A 29 -16.71 7.69 11.77
N PHE A 30 -16.86 9.00 11.55
CA PHE A 30 -17.78 9.81 12.35
C PHE A 30 -19.25 9.46 12.08
N ILE A 31 -19.61 9.12 10.85
CA ILE A 31 -20.95 8.64 10.51
C ILE A 31 -21.25 7.33 11.27
N ASP A 32 -20.32 6.36 11.22
CA ASP A 32 -20.46 5.08 11.96
C ASP A 32 -20.57 5.31 13.46
N PHE A 33 -19.70 6.18 14.01
CA PHE A 33 -19.70 6.55 15.41
C PHE A 33 -21.05 7.12 15.85
N ILE A 34 -21.61 8.08 15.11
CA ILE A 34 -22.89 8.72 15.41
C ILE A 34 -24.05 7.71 15.31
N LEU A 35 -24.12 6.97 14.21
CA LEU A 35 -25.19 5.99 13.98
C LEU A 35 -25.19 4.89 15.06
N THR A 36 -24.02 4.40 15.42
CA THR A 36 -23.85 3.38 16.46
C THR A 36 -24.30 3.90 17.82
N HIS A 37 -23.93 5.15 18.22
CA HIS A 37 -24.36 5.75 19.49
C HIS A 37 -25.84 6.07 19.56
N LEU A 38 -26.47 6.34 18.40
CA LEU A 38 -27.91 6.53 18.31
C LEU A 38 -28.69 5.19 18.22
N GLY A 39 -28.00 4.05 18.20
CA GLY A 39 -28.61 2.73 18.06
C GLY A 39 -29.26 2.49 16.69
N VAL A 40 -28.84 3.28 15.67
CA VAL A 40 -29.44 3.17 14.32
C VAL A 40 -28.93 1.92 13.62
N GLN A 41 -29.86 1.09 13.18
CA GLN A 41 -29.60 -0.08 12.35
C GLN A 41 -30.32 0.07 11.00
N ILE A 42 -29.66 -0.38 9.94
CA ILE A 42 -30.20 -0.42 8.58
C ILE A 42 -30.47 -1.89 8.25
N GLN A 43 -31.74 -2.24 8.06
CA GLN A 43 -32.17 -3.63 7.84
C GLN A 43 -31.69 -4.62 8.94
N GLY A 44 -31.58 -4.14 10.19
CA GLY A 44 -31.13 -4.95 11.33
C GLY A 44 -29.61 -5.08 11.48
N TYR A 45 -28.82 -4.32 10.72
CA TYR A 45 -27.37 -4.30 10.77
C TYR A 45 -26.84 -2.92 11.13
N TYR A 46 -25.79 -2.86 11.94
CA TYR A 46 -25.00 -1.65 12.11
C TYR A 46 -24.17 -1.36 10.86
N LEU A 47 -23.79 -0.10 10.65
CA LEU A 47 -23.01 0.32 9.47
C LEU A 47 -21.70 -0.49 9.33
N LYS A 48 -21.08 -0.81 10.45
CA LYS A 48 -19.87 -1.63 10.53
C LYS A 48 -20.04 -3.04 9.96
N GLU A 49 -21.23 -3.63 10.11
CA GLU A 49 -21.55 -4.95 9.53
C GLU A 49 -21.91 -4.85 8.06
N LEU A 50 -22.54 -3.75 7.65
CA LEU A 50 -22.90 -3.51 6.25
C LEU A 50 -21.69 -3.22 5.35
N LEU A 51 -20.73 -2.43 5.84
CA LEU A 51 -19.60 -1.95 5.07
C LEU A 51 -18.29 -2.65 5.40
N GLY A 52 -18.12 -3.20 6.62
CA GLY A 52 -16.97 -4.03 6.99
C GLY A 52 -16.99 -5.37 6.26
N LEU A 53 -15.85 -5.99 6.07
CA LEU A 53 -15.75 -7.30 5.45
C LEU A 53 -16.06 -8.39 6.49
N VAL A 54 -17.25 -8.96 6.40
CA VAL A 54 -17.73 -10.06 7.25
C VAL A 54 -17.75 -11.34 6.42
N PRO A 55 -16.80 -12.27 6.62
CA PRO A 55 -16.67 -13.45 5.77
C PRO A 55 -17.93 -14.31 5.66
N SER A 56 -18.71 -14.48 6.76
CA SER A 56 -19.97 -15.21 6.74
C SER A 56 -21.03 -14.53 5.85
N LEU A 57 -21.17 -13.19 5.92
CA LEU A 57 -22.12 -12.46 5.10
C LEU A 57 -21.75 -12.46 3.61
N VAL A 58 -20.46 -12.40 3.30
CA VAL A 58 -20.00 -12.58 1.91
C VAL A 58 -20.37 -13.98 1.40
N LYS A 59 -20.10 -15.02 2.19
CA LYS A 59 -20.37 -16.42 1.80
C LYS A 59 -21.86 -16.72 1.67
N GLU A 60 -22.67 -16.26 2.64
CA GLU A 60 -24.08 -16.65 2.75
C GLU A 60 -25.02 -15.72 1.98
N LYS A 61 -24.70 -14.41 1.92
CA LYS A 61 -25.55 -13.38 1.32
C LYS A 61 -25.00 -12.77 0.04
N GLY A 62 -23.76 -13.11 -0.35
CA GLY A 62 -23.12 -12.55 -1.53
C GLY A 62 -22.75 -11.06 -1.41
N TRP A 63 -22.47 -10.56 -0.20
CA TRP A 63 -22.15 -9.15 0.04
C TRP A 63 -20.75 -8.77 -0.42
N VAL A 64 -20.50 -8.92 -1.72
CA VAL A 64 -19.18 -8.73 -2.34
C VAL A 64 -18.66 -7.28 -2.32
N TRP A 65 -19.53 -6.28 -2.18
CA TRP A 65 -19.11 -4.88 -2.02
C TRP A 65 -18.23 -4.68 -0.79
N GLN A 66 -18.36 -5.54 0.22
CA GLN A 66 -17.55 -5.49 1.44
C GLN A 66 -16.06 -5.58 1.18
N PHE A 67 -15.61 -6.23 0.09
CA PHE A 67 -14.20 -6.25 -0.31
C PHE A 67 -13.63 -4.86 -0.64
N ALA A 68 -14.48 -3.90 -0.97
CA ALA A 68 -14.06 -2.53 -1.26
C ALA A 68 -14.40 -1.55 -0.12
N THR A 69 -15.56 -1.72 0.53
CA THR A 69 -16.07 -0.75 1.51
C THR A 69 -15.36 -0.82 2.86
N TYR A 70 -14.89 -2.01 3.27
CA TYR A 70 -14.22 -2.24 4.54
C TYR A 70 -12.96 -1.37 4.71
N ILE A 71 -12.32 -0.99 3.60
CA ILE A 71 -11.11 -0.16 3.56
C ILE A 71 -11.35 1.19 4.25
N PHE A 72 -12.56 1.70 4.19
CA PHE A 72 -12.92 3.03 4.71
C PHE A 72 -13.46 3.00 6.13
N MET A 73 -13.78 1.82 6.67
CA MET A 73 -14.28 1.65 8.03
C MET A 73 -13.12 1.60 9.04
N HIS A 74 -13.33 2.16 10.25
CA HIS A 74 -12.31 2.12 11.32
C HIS A 74 -12.96 1.84 12.68
N GLY A 75 -12.30 1.00 13.50
CA GLY A 75 -12.86 0.49 14.74
C GLY A 75 -12.84 1.47 15.91
N HIS A 76 -11.81 2.30 16.00
CA HIS A 76 -11.61 3.29 17.06
C HIS A 76 -10.68 4.42 16.61
N HIS A 77 -10.69 5.52 17.37
CA HIS A 77 -9.99 6.76 16.97
C HIS A 77 -8.47 6.60 16.81
N LEU A 78 -7.80 5.79 17.63
CA LEU A 78 -6.35 5.56 17.47
C LEU A 78 -6.06 4.74 16.20
N HIS A 79 -6.90 3.74 15.88
CA HIS A 79 -6.80 2.98 14.62
C HIS A 79 -6.94 3.91 13.41
N LEU A 80 -7.94 4.79 13.40
CA LEU A 80 -8.10 5.81 12.35
C LEU A 80 -6.87 6.72 12.28
N LEU A 81 -6.46 7.30 13.41
CA LEU A 81 -5.36 8.27 13.46
C LEU A 81 -4.07 7.69 12.88
N LEU A 82 -3.68 6.49 13.30
CA LEU A 82 -2.46 5.84 12.81
C LEU A 82 -2.54 5.51 11.32
N ASN A 83 -3.68 5.00 10.85
CA ASN A 83 -3.88 4.77 9.41
C ASN A 83 -3.76 6.07 8.61
N MET A 84 -4.40 7.16 9.05
CA MET A 84 -4.35 8.43 8.33
C MET A 84 -2.95 9.06 8.36
N LEU A 85 -2.22 8.93 9.45
CA LEU A 85 -0.84 9.42 9.56
C LEU A 85 0.09 8.69 8.58
N ILE A 86 0.00 7.35 8.54
CA ILE A 86 0.82 6.52 7.65
C ILE A 86 0.41 6.75 6.19
N LEU A 87 -0.88 6.85 5.91
CA LEU A 87 -1.41 7.15 4.58
C LEU A 87 -0.94 8.53 4.10
N TRP A 88 -0.97 9.55 4.98
CA TRP A 88 -0.42 10.87 4.63
C TRP A 88 1.05 10.77 4.29
N TYR A 89 1.87 10.21 5.18
CA TYR A 89 3.32 10.24 5.03
C TYR A 89 3.79 9.41 3.82
N PHE A 90 3.44 8.15 3.77
CA PHE A 90 3.89 7.24 2.70
C PHE A 90 3.01 7.33 1.45
N GLY A 91 1.71 7.51 1.61
CA GLY A 91 0.76 7.59 0.50
C GLY A 91 1.01 8.81 -0.38
N SER A 92 1.30 9.97 0.20
CA SER A 92 1.60 11.18 -0.57
C SER A 92 2.85 11.02 -1.43
N GLU A 93 3.90 10.39 -0.92
CA GLU A 93 5.14 10.11 -1.68
C GLU A 93 4.87 9.14 -2.85
N ILE A 94 4.07 8.11 -2.61
CA ILE A 94 3.69 7.15 -3.66
C ILE A 94 2.74 7.79 -4.67
N GLU A 95 1.82 8.68 -4.25
CA GLU A 95 0.98 9.44 -5.17
C GLU A 95 1.83 10.34 -6.09
N LEU A 96 2.83 11.03 -5.56
CA LEU A 96 3.79 11.82 -6.35
C LEU A 96 4.56 10.94 -7.35
N LYS A 97 4.92 9.73 -6.97
CA LYS A 97 5.68 8.79 -7.81
C LYS A 97 4.83 8.16 -8.91
N LEU A 98 3.60 7.74 -8.61
CA LEU A 98 2.72 7.03 -9.54
C LEU A 98 1.83 7.99 -10.36
N GLY A 99 1.52 9.16 -9.80
CA GLY A 99 0.48 10.06 -10.29
C GLY A 99 -0.91 9.66 -9.79
N ARG A 100 -1.83 10.64 -9.73
CA ARG A 100 -3.14 10.55 -9.06
C ARG A 100 -3.97 9.32 -9.43
N LYS A 101 -4.17 9.08 -10.75
CA LYS A 101 -5.02 7.97 -11.22
C LYS A 101 -4.45 6.61 -10.87
N GLN A 102 -3.14 6.44 -11.05
CA GLN A 102 -2.49 5.15 -10.78
C GLN A 102 -2.36 4.91 -9.28
N PHE A 103 -2.17 5.95 -8.47
CA PHE A 103 -2.16 5.83 -7.01
C PHE A 103 -3.52 5.37 -6.47
N LEU A 104 -4.63 5.99 -6.91
CA LEU A 104 -5.97 5.57 -6.51
C LEU A 104 -6.24 4.11 -6.90
N PHE A 105 -5.93 3.75 -8.15
CA PHE A 105 -6.06 2.37 -8.60
C PHE A 105 -5.23 1.42 -7.75
N TYR A 106 -3.97 1.77 -7.47
CA TYR A 106 -3.06 0.98 -6.66
C TYR A 106 -3.57 0.80 -5.23
N PHE A 107 -4.02 1.86 -4.59
CA PHE A 107 -4.61 1.84 -3.25
C PHE A 107 -5.79 0.88 -3.17
N LEU A 108 -6.74 1.00 -4.10
CA LEU A 108 -7.92 0.13 -4.15
C LEU A 108 -7.53 -1.33 -4.47
N LEU A 109 -6.62 -1.54 -5.41
CA LEU A 109 -6.13 -2.88 -5.76
C LEU A 109 -5.50 -3.57 -4.54
N CYS A 110 -4.63 -2.89 -3.80
CA CYS A 110 -4.01 -3.43 -2.60
C CYS A 110 -5.04 -3.71 -1.51
N GLY A 111 -6.00 -2.80 -1.29
CA GLY A 111 -7.05 -2.98 -0.30
C GLY A 111 -7.99 -4.15 -0.64
N ILE A 112 -8.50 -4.21 -1.86
CA ILE A 112 -9.36 -5.32 -2.31
C ILE A 112 -8.59 -6.64 -2.27
N GLY A 113 -7.35 -6.66 -2.74
CA GLY A 113 -6.49 -7.83 -2.70
C GLY A 113 -6.18 -8.30 -1.28
N ALA A 114 -5.96 -7.38 -0.36
CA ALA A 114 -5.81 -7.65 1.07
C ALA A 114 -7.07 -8.33 1.65
N GLY A 115 -8.24 -7.79 1.36
CA GLY A 115 -9.52 -8.36 1.76
C GLY A 115 -9.76 -9.76 1.21
N LEU A 116 -9.49 -9.97 -0.08
CA LEU A 116 -9.60 -11.28 -0.73
C LEU A 116 -8.64 -12.30 -0.13
N PHE A 117 -7.38 -11.90 0.10
CA PHE A 117 -6.38 -12.77 0.72
C PHE A 117 -6.81 -13.19 2.13
N ASN A 118 -7.21 -12.22 2.96
CA ASN A 118 -7.68 -12.50 4.32
C ASN A 118 -8.95 -13.36 4.33
N TYR A 119 -9.92 -13.07 3.45
CA TYR A 119 -11.13 -13.88 3.29
C TYR A 119 -10.77 -15.33 2.98
N SER A 120 -9.85 -15.57 2.03
CA SER A 120 -9.41 -16.90 1.65
C SER A 120 -8.74 -17.65 2.81
N VAL A 121 -7.86 -16.96 3.56
CA VAL A 121 -7.23 -17.55 4.75
C VAL A 121 -8.26 -17.90 5.83
N ASN A 122 -9.22 -16.99 6.09
CA ASN A 122 -10.26 -17.24 7.07
C ASN A 122 -11.17 -18.42 6.68
N LEU A 123 -11.50 -18.58 5.41
CA LEU A 123 -12.29 -19.73 4.96
C LEU A 123 -11.58 -21.06 5.13
N LEU A 124 -10.24 -21.08 5.02
CA LEU A 124 -9.44 -22.29 5.07
C LEU A 124 -9.05 -22.71 6.50
N PHE A 125 -8.84 -21.73 7.38
CA PHE A 125 -8.16 -21.96 8.67
C PHE A 125 -8.92 -21.42 9.89
N SER A 126 -10.09 -20.76 9.72
CA SER A 126 -10.78 -20.12 10.85
C SER A 126 -12.02 -20.90 11.29
N ASP A 127 -12.29 -20.82 12.59
CA ASP A 127 -13.54 -21.29 13.19
C ASP A 127 -14.71 -20.40 12.77
N VAL A 128 -15.93 -20.95 12.87
CA VAL A 128 -17.19 -20.27 12.51
C VAL A 128 -17.34 -18.91 13.21
N ASN A 129 -16.87 -18.79 14.45
CA ASN A 129 -16.95 -17.53 15.21
C ASN A 129 -16.12 -16.43 14.58
N ARG A 130 -14.95 -16.71 14.02
CA ARG A 130 -14.09 -15.73 13.34
C ARG A 130 -14.74 -15.20 12.05
N LEU A 131 -15.50 -16.03 11.36
CA LEU A 131 -16.17 -15.64 10.11
C LEU A 131 -17.27 -14.59 10.30
N SER A 132 -17.75 -14.40 11.52
CA SER A 132 -18.82 -13.46 11.86
C SER A 132 -18.30 -12.07 12.30
N HIS A 133 -16.98 -11.91 12.52
CA HIS A 133 -16.43 -10.63 12.91
C HIS A 133 -16.05 -9.76 11.70
N PRO A 134 -16.45 -8.47 11.68
CA PRO A 134 -16.12 -7.58 10.59
C PRO A 134 -14.63 -7.20 10.62
N ILE A 135 -13.96 -7.38 9.48
CA ILE A 135 -12.63 -6.88 9.19
C ILE A 135 -12.81 -5.46 8.65
N ILE A 136 -12.04 -4.50 9.17
CA ILE A 136 -12.17 -3.08 8.86
C ILE A 136 -10.82 -2.38 8.87
N GLY A 137 -10.63 -1.39 8.02
CA GLY A 137 -9.47 -0.49 8.02
C GLY A 137 -8.79 -0.35 6.66
N ALA A 138 -8.17 0.80 6.45
CA ALA A 138 -7.34 1.09 5.29
C ALA A 138 -5.98 0.36 5.33
N SER A 139 -5.67 -0.30 6.45
CA SER A 139 -4.33 -0.83 6.71
C SER A 139 -3.84 -1.84 5.66
N GLY A 140 -4.70 -2.71 5.12
CA GLY A 140 -4.33 -3.61 4.03
C GLY A 140 -3.82 -2.86 2.79
N ALA A 141 -4.50 -1.78 2.39
CA ALA A 141 -4.05 -0.91 1.30
C ALA A 141 -2.77 -0.15 1.67
N ILE A 142 -2.65 0.32 2.91
CA ILE A 142 -1.48 1.02 3.45
C ILE A 142 -0.25 0.10 3.44
N PHE A 143 -0.38 -1.16 3.82
CA PHE A 143 0.71 -2.13 3.73
C PHE A 143 1.16 -2.35 2.28
N GLY A 144 0.25 -2.31 1.31
CA GLY A 144 0.60 -2.24 -0.12
C GLY A 144 1.42 -0.99 -0.46
N ILE A 145 1.02 0.18 0.06
CA ILE A 145 1.79 1.44 -0.11
C ILE A 145 3.18 1.30 0.51
N LEU A 146 3.31 0.72 1.70
CA LEU A 146 4.60 0.46 2.34
C LEU A 146 5.50 -0.45 1.49
N ALA A 147 4.93 -1.49 0.86
CA ALA A 147 5.67 -2.34 -0.07
C ALA A 147 6.22 -1.54 -1.26
N ALA A 148 5.39 -0.68 -1.88
CA ALA A 148 5.84 0.21 -2.95
C ALA A 148 6.93 1.17 -2.47
N TYR A 149 6.80 1.71 -1.26
CA TYR A 149 7.78 2.62 -0.67
C TYR A 149 9.12 1.92 -0.44
N GLY A 150 9.11 0.71 0.12
CA GLY A 150 10.30 -0.10 0.31
C GLY A 150 11.01 -0.48 -1.00
N ILE A 151 10.26 -0.58 -2.11
CA ILE A 151 10.81 -0.87 -3.43
C ILE A 151 11.36 0.40 -4.10
N PHE A 152 10.59 1.48 -4.17
CA PHE A 152 10.98 2.70 -4.88
C PHE A 152 12.03 3.52 -4.14
N PHE A 153 12.01 3.50 -2.81
CA PHE A 153 12.86 4.32 -1.94
C PHE A 153 13.70 3.48 -0.98
N ALA A 154 14.11 2.29 -1.41
CA ALA A 154 14.79 1.26 -0.61
C ALA A 154 15.94 1.79 0.27
N GLU A 155 16.76 2.68 -0.28
CA GLU A 155 17.96 3.22 0.37
C GLU A 155 17.70 4.52 1.14
N ARG A 156 16.48 5.09 1.03
CA ARG A 156 16.14 6.33 1.73
C ARG A 156 16.00 6.08 3.22
N TYR A 157 16.57 6.97 4.01
CA TYR A 157 16.40 6.99 5.46
C TYR A 157 15.16 7.79 5.85
N PHE A 158 14.47 7.33 6.87
CA PHE A 158 13.45 8.08 7.60
C PHE A 158 13.55 7.78 9.10
N LEU A 159 12.97 8.63 9.93
CA LEU A 159 13.02 8.47 11.39
C LEU A 159 11.84 7.61 11.85
N VAL A 160 12.13 6.38 12.25
CA VAL A 160 11.14 5.54 12.94
C VAL A 160 10.91 6.12 14.33
N PHE A 161 9.64 6.35 14.68
CA PHE A 161 9.24 7.03 15.92
C PHE A 161 9.93 8.39 16.13
N PHE A 162 10.30 9.09 15.04
CA PHE A 162 11.03 10.37 15.06
C PHE A 162 12.40 10.32 15.73
N VAL A 163 12.94 9.15 16.02
CA VAL A 163 14.20 8.95 16.78
C VAL A 163 15.22 8.13 16.00
N PHE A 164 14.82 6.99 15.46
CA PHE A 164 15.76 6.02 14.88
C PHE A 164 15.83 6.12 13.37
N PRO A 165 16.97 6.54 12.78
CA PRO A 165 17.16 6.53 11.33
C PRO A 165 17.24 5.09 10.81
N MET A 166 16.29 4.71 9.95
CA MET A 166 16.23 3.38 9.34
C MET A 166 16.01 3.50 7.83
N LYS A 167 16.62 2.63 7.04
CA LYS A 167 16.34 2.57 5.60
C LYS A 167 14.95 1.95 5.36
N ALA A 168 14.23 2.50 4.37
CA ALA A 168 12.88 2.10 4.05
C ALA A 168 12.73 0.58 3.82
N LYS A 169 13.66 -0.05 3.11
CA LYS A 169 13.65 -1.51 2.88
C LYS A 169 13.65 -2.32 4.17
N TYR A 170 14.46 -1.93 5.17
CA TYR A 170 14.52 -2.66 6.43
C TYR A 170 13.28 -2.47 7.29
N PHE A 171 12.72 -1.26 7.28
CA PHE A 171 11.45 -1.00 7.95
C PHE A 171 10.30 -1.84 7.37
N VAL A 172 10.19 -1.89 6.05
CA VAL A 172 9.13 -2.67 5.39
C VAL A 172 9.30 -4.16 5.63
N LEU A 173 10.54 -4.68 5.59
CA LEU A 173 10.83 -6.07 5.93
C LEU A 173 10.51 -6.39 7.40
N LEU A 174 10.84 -5.48 8.32
CA LEU A 174 10.50 -5.63 9.74
C LEU A 174 8.98 -5.66 9.93
N MET A 175 8.24 -4.77 9.29
CA MET A 175 6.77 -4.77 9.35
C MET A 175 6.18 -6.06 8.79
N ALA A 176 6.69 -6.57 7.66
CA ALA A 176 6.25 -7.83 7.09
C ALA A 176 6.51 -9.01 8.06
N LEU A 177 7.66 -9.03 8.71
CA LEU A 177 8.00 -10.06 9.68
C LEU A 177 7.12 -10.00 10.93
N VAL A 178 6.88 -8.80 11.47
CA VAL A 178 5.98 -8.61 12.61
C VAL A 178 4.57 -9.10 12.29
N GLU A 179 4.02 -8.72 11.12
CA GLU A 179 2.70 -9.18 10.69
C GLU A 179 2.63 -10.69 10.50
N LEU A 180 3.69 -11.30 9.98
CA LEU A 180 3.74 -12.76 9.82
C LEU A 180 3.76 -13.49 11.18
N VAL A 181 4.63 -13.05 12.08
CA VAL A 181 4.77 -13.67 13.42
C VAL A 181 3.47 -13.49 14.21
N THR A 182 2.96 -12.27 14.30
CA THR A 182 1.71 -11.99 15.01
C THR A 182 0.50 -12.69 14.38
N GLY A 183 0.46 -12.80 13.05
CA GLY A 183 -0.61 -13.52 12.35
C GLY A 183 -0.62 -15.02 12.64
N VAL A 184 0.56 -15.62 12.84
CA VAL A 184 0.68 -17.05 13.22
C VAL A 184 0.39 -17.25 14.70
N GLU A 185 0.83 -16.34 15.58
CA GLU A 185 0.64 -16.43 17.03
C GLU A 185 -0.75 -15.97 17.49
N SER A 186 -1.50 -15.23 16.66
CA SER A 186 -2.78 -14.64 17.04
C SER A 186 -3.80 -15.68 17.43
N ASN A 187 -4.32 -15.56 18.66
CA ASN A 187 -5.42 -16.36 19.17
C ASN A 187 -6.76 -15.89 18.58
N ALA A 188 -7.80 -16.72 18.73
CA ALA A 188 -9.14 -16.44 18.19
C ALA A 188 -9.76 -15.09 18.59
N SER A 189 -9.26 -14.44 19.65
CA SER A 189 -9.73 -13.15 20.15
C SER A 189 -9.09 -11.93 19.50
N ASP A 190 -7.98 -12.08 18.77
CA ASP A 190 -7.31 -10.95 18.12
C ASP A 190 -8.01 -10.61 16.80
N ASN A 191 -8.76 -9.52 16.81
CA ASN A 191 -9.48 -8.97 15.66
C ASN A 191 -8.57 -8.26 14.64
N ILE A 192 -7.25 -8.39 14.77
CA ILE A 192 -6.32 -7.76 13.84
C ILE A 192 -6.16 -8.67 12.62
N ALA A 193 -6.45 -8.11 11.46
CA ALA A 193 -6.38 -8.83 10.18
C ALA A 193 -4.94 -8.88 9.64
N HIS A 194 -4.01 -9.50 10.38
CA HIS A 194 -2.60 -9.61 9.98
C HIS A 194 -2.42 -10.18 8.57
N PHE A 195 -3.23 -11.16 8.20
CA PHE A 195 -3.21 -11.72 6.85
C PHE A 195 -3.70 -10.74 5.79
N ALA A 196 -4.57 -9.77 6.13
CA ALA A 196 -4.90 -8.69 5.21
C ALA A 196 -3.69 -7.78 4.94
N HIS A 197 -2.88 -7.48 5.97
CA HIS A 197 -1.67 -6.69 5.81
C HIS A 197 -0.66 -7.38 4.89
N ILE A 198 -0.40 -8.65 5.13
CA ILE A 198 0.48 -9.48 4.27
C ILE A 198 -0.07 -9.55 2.84
N GLY A 199 -1.37 -9.79 2.69
CA GLY A 199 -2.04 -9.82 1.38
C GLY A 199 -1.88 -8.50 0.62
N GLY A 200 -2.06 -7.37 1.31
CA GLY A 200 -1.87 -6.03 0.73
C GLY A 200 -0.43 -5.78 0.29
N MET A 201 0.56 -6.15 1.11
CA MET A 201 1.99 -6.07 0.75
C MET A 201 2.30 -6.94 -0.48
N PHE A 202 1.80 -8.17 -0.51
CA PHE A 202 2.04 -9.11 -1.60
C PHE A 202 1.46 -8.61 -2.92
N VAL A 203 0.19 -8.22 -2.93
CA VAL A 203 -0.47 -7.68 -4.13
C VAL A 203 0.21 -6.40 -4.59
N GLY A 204 0.56 -5.52 -3.65
CA GLY A 204 1.26 -4.28 -3.94
C GLY A 204 2.64 -4.50 -4.54
N ALA A 205 3.45 -5.40 -3.96
CA ALA A 205 4.78 -5.74 -4.46
C ALA A 205 4.72 -6.35 -5.86
N ILE A 206 3.79 -7.28 -6.11
CA ILE A 206 3.58 -7.89 -7.43
C ILE A 206 3.23 -6.82 -8.47
N TYR A 207 2.26 -5.94 -8.16
CA TYR A 207 1.87 -4.88 -9.10
C TYR A 207 3.04 -3.97 -9.46
N ILE A 208 3.81 -3.50 -8.46
CA ILE A 208 4.97 -2.63 -8.70
C ILE A 208 6.03 -3.37 -9.52
N TYR A 209 6.31 -4.63 -9.19
CA TYR A 209 7.27 -5.43 -9.93
C TYR A 209 6.87 -5.57 -11.41
N LEU A 210 5.65 -6.01 -11.68
CA LEU A 210 5.16 -6.22 -13.05
C LEU A 210 5.07 -4.93 -13.87
N ARG A 211 4.70 -3.81 -13.23
CA ARG A 211 4.44 -2.56 -13.93
C ARG A 211 5.67 -1.68 -14.12
N TYR A 212 6.62 -1.71 -13.16
CA TYR A 212 7.72 -0.75 -13.10
C TYR A 212 9.12 -1.36 -13.09
N ILE A 213 9.27 -2.62 -12.67
CA ILE A 213 10.59 -3.25 -12.53
C ILE A 213 10.82 -4.25 -13.65
N GLN A 214 9.82 -5.05 -13.99
CA GLN A 214 9.96 -6.06 -15.05
C GLN A 214 10.42 -5.40 -16.36
N PRO A 215 11.51 -5.89 -16.97
CA PRO A 215 11.96 -5.39 -18.26
C PRO A 215 10.83 -5.54 -19.29
N LYS A 216 10.39 -4.41 -19.84
CA LYS A 216 9.45 -4.47 -20.97
C LYS A 216 10.19 -5.10 -22.13
N GLY A 217 9.74 -6.26 -22.58
CA GLY A 217 10.25 -6.87 -23.80
C GLY A 217 10.17 -5.91 -25.00
N PRO A 218 10.92 -6.16 -26.08
CA PRO A 218 10.88 -5.34 -27.28
C PRO A 218 9.43 -5.18 -27.73
N LYS A 219 9.03 -3.95 -28.05
CA LYS A 219 7.68 -3.66 -28.57
C LYS A 219 7.46 -4.50 -29.83
N SER A 220 6.32 -5.15 -29.91
CA SER A 220 5.92 -5.89 -31.12
C SER A 220 6.05 -4.95 -32.34
N GLY A 221 6.89 -5.32 -33.32
CA GLY A 221 7.20 -4.50 -34.49
C GLY A 221 8.54 -3.75 -34.47
N GLN A 222 9.28 -3.74 -33.34
CA GLN A 222 10.64 -3.20 -33.34
C GLN A 222 11.62 -4.13 -34.03
N SER A 223 12.31 -3.59 -35.06
CA SER A 223 13.41 -4.27 -35.75
C SER A 223 14.58 -4.49 -34.79
N LYS A 224 15.38 -5.56 -34.98
CA LYS A 224 16.64 -5.76 -34.22
C LYS A 224 17.53 -4.53 -34.27
N ARG A 225 17.55 -3.77 -35.36
CA ARG A 225 18.28 -2.51 -35.50
C ARG A 225 17.77 -1.40 -34.60
N ASP A 226 16.46 -1.32 -34.35
CA ASP A 226 15.87 -0.30 -33.49
C ASP A 226 16.18 -0.59 -32.02
N ILE A 227 16.18 -1.86 -31.64
CA ILE A 227 16.56 -2.33 -30.30
C ILE A 227 18.04 -2.01 -30.02
N GLU A 228 18.90 -2.24 -30.99
CA GLU A 228 20.33 -1.96 -30.89
C GLU A 228 20.60 -0.45 -30.81
N ARG A 229 19.90 0.36 -31.61
CA ARG A 229 19.94 1.82 -31.52
C ARG A 229 19.46 2.35 -30.18
N GLU A 230 18.38 1.81 -29.58
CA GLU A 230 17.93 2.20 -28.26
C GLU A 230 18.95 1.81 -27.15
N LYS A 231 19.57 0.63 -27.26
CA LYS A 231 20.64 0.21 -26.34
C LYS A 231 21.85 1.15 -26.44
N LEU A 232 22.28 1.49 -27.66
CA LEU A 232 23.37 2.44 -27.87
C LEU A 232 23.04 3.83 -27.33
N LYS A 233 21.83 4.35 -27.60
CA LYS A 233 21.37 5.64 -27.04
C LYS A 233 21.41 5.65 -25.51
N LYS A 234 20.99 4.58 -24.84
CA LYS A 234 21.05 4.46 -23.36
C LYS A 234 22.49 4.45 -22.86
N GLN A 235 23.41 3.75 -23.56
CA GLN A 235 24.84 3.78 -23.22
C GLN A 235 25.46 5.16 -23.36
N PHE A 236 25.10 5.91 -24.42
CA PHE A 236 25.58 7.28 -24.61
C PHE A 236 24.98 8.29 -23.61
N THR A 237 23.77 8.06 -23.11
CA THR A 237 23.14 8.92 -22.10
C THR A 237 23.74 8.74 -20.69
N LEU A 238 24.41 7.61 -20.42
CA LEU A 238 25.11 7.35 -19.15
C LEU A 238 26.49 8.03 -19.06
N ILE A 239 26.99 8.64 -20.16
CA ILE A 239 28.24 9.40 -20.17
C ILE A 239 27.95 10.91 -20.12
N VAL A 240 27.12 11.34 -19.16
CA VAL A 240 27.00 12.73 -18.78
C VAL A 240 27.75 12.88 -17.46
N ASN A 241 28.80 13.73 -17.43
CA ASN A 241 29.53 14.00 -16.19
C ASN A 241 28.64 14.72 -15.19
N ASP A 242 28.97 14.65 -13.90
CA ASP A 242 28.23 15.26 -12.77
C ASP A 242 27.98 16.77 -12.91
N LYS A 243 28.53 17.43 -13.91
CA LYS A 243 28.36 18.86 -14.20
C LYS A 243 27.40 19.15 -15.36
N GLY A 244 26.70 18.14 -15.90
CA GLY A 244 25.71 18.34 -16.95
C GLY A 244 26.27 18.77 -18.31
N GLN A 245 27.58 18.80 -18.51
CA GLN A 245 28.21 19.10 -19.77
C GLN A 245 28.37 17.82 -20.61
N LYS A 246 27.83 17.83 -21.81
CA LYS A 246 28.06 16.77 -22.80
C LYS A 246 29.52 16.83 -23.26
N GLU A 247 30.35 15.92 -22.78
CA GLU A 247 31.59 15.63 -23.50
C GLU A 247 31.24 14.68 -24.66
N GLU A 248 31.26 15.18 -25.86
CA GLU A 248 31.31 14.36 -27.08
C GLU A 248 32.68 13.70 -27.16
N LYS A 249 32.83 12.52 -26.55
CA LYS A 249 33.91 11.61 -26.91
C LYS A 249 33.46 10.84 -28.12
N GLY A 250 33.86 11.36 -29.28
CA GLY A 250 33.75 10.63 -30.55
C GLY A 250 34.52 9.29 -30.48
N PRO A 251 34.15 8.32 -31.33
CA PRO A 251 34.84 7.04 -31.37
C PRO A 251 36.30 7.25 -31.74
N TYR A 252 37.19 6.79 -30.88
CA TYR A 252 38.63 6.71 -31.23
C TYR A 252 38.81 5.62 -32.25
N TRP A 253 38.96 6.03 -33.49
CA TRP A 253 39.56 5.18 -34.53
C TRP A 253 41.04 5.42 -34.52
N ASN A 254 41.84 4.48 -34.01
CA ASN A 254 43.18 4.18 -34.44
C ASN A 254 43.24 2.76 -34.90
#